data_469092496c2ae254feb9579bcc37b994
#
_entry.id   469092496c2ae254feb9579bcc37b994
#
_cell.length_a   1.000
_cell.length_b   1.000
_cell.length_c   1.000
_cell.angle_alpha   90.00
_cell.angle_beta   90.00
_cell.angle_gamma   90.00
#
_symmetry.space_group_name_H-M   'P 1'
#
loop_
_entity.id
_entity.type
_entity.pdbx_description
1 polymer ?
#
loop_
_entity_poly.entity_id
_entity_poly.type
_entity_poly.pdbx_seq_one_letter_code
_entity_poly.pdbx_strand_id
1 'polypeptide(L)'
;GLVTAQLVSRAAAKADDAQARERETRQLYEVARDMAGARDVTQILEAARSYLSDRGLSGNLVVAGDDDRLADHAEDHPVPGIASFPLRAGTRVRGVLAVTPLGDHAGLAAAQHKAVEALASLAALALERIHYAEAAQRAELMVADERLRSSVLSSLSHDLRTPLTTLVGLADTLAERRGTLPADAAETAGVIRDQAQAMHKLLSDLLD
;
A
#
# COMPACT_ATOMS: atom_id res chain seq x y z
N GLY A 1 -3.57 -66.15 -10.59
CA GLY A 1 -4.52 -65.38 -9.74
C GLY A 1 -3.91 -64.29 -8.85
N LEU A 2 -2.76 -64.62 -8.19
CA LEU A 2 -2.15 -63.67 -7.23
C LEU A 2 -1.44 -62.48 -7.91
N VAL A 3 -0.74 -62.71 -9.02
CA VAL A 3 0.01 -61.66 -9.76
C VAL A 3 -0.92 -60.66 -10.42
N THR A 4 -2.05 -61.09 -10.95
CA THR A 4 -3.06 -60.19 -11.56
C THR A 4 -3.76 -59.35 -10.52
N ALA A 5 -4.06 -59.86 -9.33
CA ALA A 5 -4.64 -59.11 -8.23
C ALA A 5 -3.67 -58.02 -7.71
N GLN A 6 -2.37 -58.33 -7.62
CA GLN A 6 -1.35 -57.38 -7.22
C GLN A 6 -1.13 -56.24 -8.25
N LEU A 7 -1.21 -56.57 -9.55
CA LEU A 7 -1.10 -55.56 -10.61
C LEU A 7 -2.30 -54.62 -10.62
N VAL A 8 -3.50 -55.14 -10.46
CA VAL A 8 -4.73 -54.32 -10.37
C VAL A 8 -4.72 -53.44 -9.13
N SER A 9 -4.31 -53.94 -7.96
CA SER A 9 -4.18 -53.18 -6.73
C SER A 9 -3.15 -52.07 -6.86
N ARG A 10 -1.99 -52.32 -7.48
CA ARG A 10 -0.98 -51.27 -7.73
C ARG A 10 -1.42 -50.23 -8.75
N ALA A 11 -2.18 -50.62 -9.76
CA ALA A 11 -2.74 -49.71 -10.74
C ALA A 11 -3.81 -48.81 -10.11
N ALA A 12 -4.69 -49.35 -9.26
CA ALA A 12 -5.68 -48.60 -8.51
C ALA A 12 -5.02 -47.57 -7.54
N ALA A 13 -4.02 -48.05 -6.77
CA ALA A 13 -3.29 -47.16 -5.87
C ALA A 13 -2.58 -45.99 -6.62
N LYS A 14 -2.00 -46.25 -7.78
CA LYS A 14 -1.40 -45.17 -8.62
C LYS A 14 -2.44 -44.22 -9.21
N ALA A 15 -3.62 -44.72 -9.56
CA ALA A 15 -4.71 -43.90 -10.05
C ALA A 15 -5.25 -42.98 -8.93
N ASP A 16 -5.41 -43.51 -7.71
CA ASP A 16 -5.83 -42.76 -6.54
C ASP A 16 -4.81 -41.68 -6.17
N ASP A 17 -3.51 -42.00 -6.18
CA ASP A 17 -2.42 -41.01 -5.96
C ASP A 17 -2.42 -39.92 -7.03
N ALA A 18 -2.65 -40.27 -8.28
CA ALA A 18 -2.70 -39.29 -9.39
C ALA A 18 -3.90 -38.35 -9.22
N GLN A 19 -5.07 -38.88 -8.89
CA GLN A 19 -6.27 -38.08 -8.63
C GLN A 19 -6.13 -37.16 -7.39
N ALA A 20 -5.47 -37.65 -6.34
CA ALA A 20 -5.20 -36.83 -5.16
C ALA A 20 -4.30 -35.62 -5.50
N ARG A 21 -3.23 -35.86 -6.25
CA ARG A 21 -2.34 -34.78 -6.71
C ARG A 21 -3.04 -33.78 -7.64
N GLU A 22 -3.90 -34.26 -8.53
CA GLU A 22 -4.67 -33.39 -9.43
C GLU A 22 -5.62 -32.49 -8.64
N ARG A 23 -6.31 -33.04 -7.62
CA ARG A 23 -7.19 -32.24 -6.74
C ARG A 23 -6.41 -31.19 -5.96
N GLU A 24 -5.27 -31.55 -5.40
CA GLU A 24 -4.39 -30.65 -4.66
C GLU A 24 -3.90 -29.50 -5.56
N THR A 25 -3.46 -29.81 -6.78
CA THR A 25 -3.02 -28.82 -7.76
C THR A 25 -4.15 -27.86 -8.15
N ARG A 26 -5.37 -28.39 -8.36
CA ARG A 26 -6.54 -27.58 -8.69
C ARG A 26 -6.92 -26.63 -7.57
N GLN A 27 -6.92 -27.10 -6.32
CA GLN A 27 -7.21 -26.27 -5.16
C GLN A 27 -6.17 -25.17 -4.92
N LEU A 28 -4.87 -25.49 -5.14
CA LEU A 28 -3.81 -24.48 -5.11
C LEU A 28 -3.99 -23.44 -6.21
N TYR A 29 -4.39 -23.85 -7.40
CA TYR A 29 -4.65 -22.93 -8.51
C TYR A 29 -5.84 -22.01 -8.21
N GLU A 30 -6.91 -22.54 -7.64
CA GLU A 30 -8.11 -21.77 -7.26
C GLU A 30 -7.77 -20.70 -6.22
N VAL A 31 -7.09 -21.06 -5.14
CA VAL A 31 -6.69 -20.09 -4.11
C VAL A 31 -5.67 -19.07 -4.63
N ALA A 32 -4.76 -19.49 -5.51
CA ALA A 32 -3.81 -18.59 -6.16
C ALA A 32 -4.53 -17.54 -7.02
N ARG A 33 -5.55 -17.97 -7.76
CA ARG A 33 -6.39 -17.07 -8.58
C ARG A 33 -7.16 -16.10 -7.70
N ASP A 34 -7.76 -16.56 -6.62
CA ASP A 34 -8.54 -15.72 -5.71
C ASP A 34 -7.65 -14.70 -5.00
N MET A 35 -6.46 -15.09 -4.54
CA MET A 35 -5.46 -14.19 -3.97
C MET A 35 -4.91 -13.21 -5.02
N ALA A 36 -4.70 -13.66 -6.26
CA ALA A 36 -4.28 -12.76 -7.34
C ALA A 36 -5.34 -11.72 -7.70
N GLY A 37 -6.62 -12.02 -7.50
CA GLY A 37 -7.74 -11.11 -7.69
C GLY A 37 -8.07 -10.23 -6.50
N ALA A 38 -7.52 -10.52 -5.31
CA ALA A 38 -7.81 -9.80 -4.07
C ALA A 38 -7.43 -8.31 -4.17
N ARG A 39 -8.29 -7.44 -3.68
CA ARG A 39 -8.10 -5.98 -3.67
C ARG A 39 -7.68 -5.43 -2.32
N ASP A 40 -7.89 -6.19 -1.28
CA ASP A 40 -7.57 -5.86 0.10
C ASP A 40 -7.11 -7.09 0.88
N VAL A 41 -6.57 -6.84 2.06
CA VAL A 41 -6.06 -7.87 2.98
C VAL A 41 -7.17 -8.82 3.44
N THR A 42 -8.41 -8.33 3.56
CA THR A 42 -9.56 -9.12 4.02
C THR A 42 -9.87 -10.26 3.06
N GLN A 43 -9.85 -9.99 1.76
CA GLN A 43 -10.07 -11.00 0.71
C GLN A 43 -8.94 -12.07 0.70
N ILE A 44 -7.70 -11.67 0.94
CA ILE A 44 -6.58 -12.62 1.09
C ILE A 44 -6.82 -13.53 2.29
N LEU A 45 -7.25 -12.94 3.42
CA LEU A 45 -7.54 -13.69 4.64
C LEU A 45 -8.70 -14.67 4.45
N GLU A 46 -9.76 -14.28 3.76
CA GLU A 46 -10.91 -15.13 3.46
C GLU A 46 -10.51 -16.31 2.56
N ALA A 47 -9.74 -16.06 1.49
CA ALA A 47 -9.22 -17.10 0.62
C ALA A 47 -8.32 -18.09 1.37
N ALA A 48 -7.44 -17.56 2.25
CA ALA A 48 -6.58 -18.40 3.07
C ALA A 48 -7.38 -19.26 4.07
N ARG A 49 -8.38 -18.68 4.73
CA ARG A 49 -9.25 -19.39 5.69
C ARG A 49 -10.05 -20.49 5.00
N SER A 50 -10.63 -20.22 3.84
CA SER A 50 -11.37 -21.22 3.07
C SER A 50 -10.46 -22.40 2.72
N TYR A 51 -9.29 -22.14 2.17
CA TYR A 51 -8.31 -23.16 1.81
C TYR A 51 -7.85 -24.02 3.00
N LEU A 52 -7.63 -23.40 4.16
CA LEU A 52 -7.22 -24.08 5.39
C LEU A 52 -8.36 -24.91 5.98
N SER A 53 -9.58 -24.40 6.00
CA SER A 53 -10.77 -25.07 6.52
C SER A 53 -11.06 -26.38 5.79
N ASP A 54 -10.93 -26.39 4.46
CA ASP A 54 -11.10 -27.60 3.64
C ASP A 54 -10.11 -28.72 3.98
N ARG A 55 -9.03 -28.39 4.70
CA ARG A 55 -7.97 -29.30 5.15
C ARG A 55 -8.01 -29.63 6.63
N GLY A 56 -9.09 -29.21 7.33
CA GLY A 56 -9.21 -29.38 8.76
C GLY A 56 -8.20 -28.54 9.55
N LEU A 57 -7.83 -27.38 9.00
CA LEU A 57 -6.91 -26.43 9.62
C LEU A 57 -7.64 -25.11 9.91
N SER A 58 -7.26 -24.45 10.98
CA SER A 58 -7.64 -23.07 11.27
C SER A 58 -6.42 -22.16 11.11
N GLY A 59 -6.58 -20.98 10.52
CA GLY A 59 -5.49 -20.06 10.31
C GLY A 59 -5.85 -18.63 10.68
N ASN A 60 -4.88 -17.92 11.21
CA ASN A 60 -4.94 -16.48 11.43
C ASN A 60 -3.76 -15.80 10.75
N LEU A 61 -4.06 -14.74 10.01
CA LEU A 61 -3.07 -13.94 9.29
C LEU A 61 -2.81 -12.68 10.10
N VAL A 62 -1.56 -12.48 10.49
CA VAL A 62 -1.08 -11.23 11.10
C VAL A 62 -0.22 -10.53 10.07
N VAL A 63 -0.69 -9.38 9.59
CA VAL A 63 0.06 -8.57 8.61
C VAL A 63 1.00 -7.65 9.37
N ALA A 64 2.27 -7.66 8.99
CA ALA A 64 3.24 -6.70 9.51
C ALA A 64 2.89 -5.31 8.96
N GLY A 65 2.83 -4.30 9.84
CA GLY A 65 2.88 -2.91 9.41
C GLY A 65 4.25 -2.58 8.80
N ASP A 66 4.48 -1.31 8.50
CA ASP A 66 5.78 -0.84 7.97
C ASP A 66 6.97 -1.09 8.95
N ASP A 67 6.70 -1.54 10.16
CA ASP A 67 7.69 -1.87 11.20
C ASP A 67 8.03 -3.37 11.11
N ASP A 68 9.22 -3.69 10.64
CA ASP A 68 9.77 -5.04 10.39
C ASP A 68 9.87 -5.94 11.65
N ARG A 69 9.41 -5.45 12.83
CA ARG A 69 9.57 -6.11 14.14
C ARG A 69 8.71 -7.35 14.36
N LEU A 70 7.61 -7.51 13.60
CA LEU A 70 6.73 -8.68 13.76
C LEU A 70 7.35 -9.98 13.18
N ALA A 71 8.29 -9.85 12.25
CA ALA A 71 8.97 -10.99 11.65
C ALA A 71 9.88 -11.72 12.64
N ASP A 72 10.63 -10.96 13.46
CA ASP A 72 11.57 -11.52 14.45
C ASP A 72 10.85 -12.23 15.61
N HIS A 73 9.62 -11.81 15.95
CA HIS A 73 8.87 -12.38 17.07
C HIS A 73 8.15 -13.70 16.74
N ALA A 74 7.88 -13.97 15.45
CA ALA A 74 7.17 -15.18 15.03
C ALA A 74 8.07 -16.43 15.00
N GLU A 75 9.37 -16.25 14.79
CA GLU A 75 10.37 -17.34 14.82
C GLU A 75 10.85 -17.65 16.24
N ASP A 76 10.81 -16.68 17.16
CA ASP A 76 11.45 -16.79 18.49
C ASP A 76 10.56 -17.40 19.60
N HIS A 77 9.24 -17.48 19.41
CA HIS A 77 8.33 -18.01 20.44
C HIS A 77 7.33 -19.01 19.83
N PRO A 78 7.72 -20.28 19.64
CA PRO A 78 6.78 -21.31 19.20
C PRO A 78 5.71 -21.55 20.27
N VAL A 79 4.47 -21.15 19.95
CA VAL A 79 3.33 -21.49 20.80
C VAL A 79 2.98 -22.96 20.56
N PRO A 80 2.89 -23.79 21.63
CA PRO A 80 2.55 -25.21 21.47
C PRO A 80 1.24 -25.38 20.70
N GLY A 81 1.27 -26.19 19.64
CA GLY A 81 0.10 -26.47 18.80
C GLY A 81 -0.16 -25.44 17.69
N ILE A 82 0.61 -24.36 17.59
CA ILE A 82 0.52 -23.37 16.51
C ILE A 82 1.75 -23.47 15.61
N ALA A 83 1.56 -23.66 14.32
CA ALA A 83 2.63 -23.57 13.32
C ALA A 83 2.61 -22.19 12.67
N SER A 84 3.74 -21.50 12.70
CA SER A 84 3.89 -20.15 12.15
C SER A 84 4.65 -20.19 10.83
N PHE A 85 4.09 -19.55 9.82
CA PHE A 85 4.67 -19.46 8.48
C PHE A 85 4.88 -17.98 8.13
N PRO A 86 6.14 -17.52 7.99
CA PRO A 86 6.41 -16.15 7.61
C PRO A 86 5.99 -15.91 6.15
N LEU A 87 5.30 -14.81 5.91
CA LEU A 87 4.87 -14.38 4.58
C LEU A 87 6.01 -13.58 3.92
N ARG A 88 6.91 -14.30 3.27
CA ARG A 88 8.11 -13.72 2.65
C ARG A 88 7.85 -13.36 1.19
N ALA A 89 8.01 -12.08 0.85
CA ALA A 89 8.05 -11.59 -0.53
C ALA A 89 9.44 -11.02 -0.82
N GLY A 90 10.26 -11.75 -1.55
CA GLY A 90 11.68 -11.44 -1.70
C GLY A 90 12.43 -11.48 -0.36
N THR A 91 13.04 -10.36 0.01
CA THR A 91 13.78 -10.21 1.28
C THR A 91 12.92 -9.70 2.44
N ARG A 92 11.67 -9.30 2.19
CA ARG A 92 10.79 -8.70 3.19
C ARG A 92 9.76 -9.69 3.72
N VAL A 93 9.49 -9.62 5.01
CA VAL A 93 8.40 -10.36 5.65
C VAL A 93 7.20 -9.42 5.76
N ARG A 94 6.09 -9.78 5.09
CA ARG A 94 4.86 -8.99 5.07
C ARG A 94 3.86 -9.38 6.15
N GLY A 95 4.14 -10.44 6.86
CA GLY A 95 3.27 -10.92 7.93
C GLY A 95 3.60 -12.35 8.31
N VAL A 96 2.74 -12.92 9.14
CA VAL A 96 2.85 -14.31 9.62
C VAL A 96 1.49 -14.97 9.49
N LEU A 97 1.48 -16.17 8.92
CA LEU A 97 0.32 -17.05 8.91
C LEU A 97 0.48 -18.05 10.06
N ALA A 98 -0.34 -17.91 11.10
CA ALA A 98 -0.41 -18.86 12.21
C ALA A 98 -1.49 -19.91 11.91
N VAL A 99 -1.15 -21.18 11.97
CA VAL A 99 -2.04 -22.30 11.63
C VAL A 99 -2.12 -23.29 12.76
N THR A 100 -3.34 -23.73 13.08
CA THR A 100 -3.63 -24.76 14.07
C THR A 100 -4.45 -25.89 13.43
N PRO A 101 -4.17 -27.18 13.70
CA PRO A 101 -5.03 -28.27 13.33
C PRO A 101 -6.39 -28.17 14.03
N LEU A 102 -7.48 -28.47 13.33
CA LEU A 102 -8.79 -28.63 13.93
C LEU A 102 -8.92 -30.08 14.42
N GLY A 103 -8.78 -30.29 15.73
CA GLY A 103 -8.87 -31.61 16.38
C GLY A 103 -7.66 -31.93 17.27
N ASP A 104 -7.65 -33.16 17.83
CA ASP A 104 -6.65 -33.64 18.83
C ASP A 104 -5.26 -33.97 18.25
N HIS A 105 -4.89 -33.40 17.11
CA HIS A 105 -3.62 -33.69 16.44
C HIS A 105 -2.53 -32.76 16.94
N ALA A 106 -1.44 -33.31 17.44
CA ALA A 106 -0.31 -32.57 18.03
C ALA A 106 0.60 -31.83 17.01
N GLY A 107 0.16 -31.64 15.77
CA GLY A 107 0.94 -30.93 14.73
C GLY A 107 0.43 -31.14 13.32
N LEU A 108 1.05 -30.45 12.38
CA LEU A 108 0.75 -30.54 10.95
C LEU A 108 1.42 -31.76 10.31
N ALA A 109 0.68 -32.56 9.53
CA ALA A 109 1.26 -33.58 8.69
C ALA A 109 2.19 -32.97 7.63
N ALA A 110 3.19 -33.75 7.15
CA ALA A 110 4.16 -33.21 6.19
C ALA A 110 3.52 -32.66 4.88
N ALA A 111 2.45 -33.29 4.43
CA ALA A 111 1.69 -32.82 3.27
C ALA A 111 0.96 -31.48 3.56
N GLN A 112 0.36 -31.36 4.76
CA GLN A 112 -0.28 -30.12 5.21
C GLN A 112 0.75 -28.99 5.35
N HIS A 113 1.94 -29.27 5.88
CA HIS A 113 3.02 -28.30 6.03
C HIS A 113 3.41 -27.68 4.67
N LYS A 114 3.65 -28.51 3.65
CA LYS A 114 3.96 -28.05 2.29
C LYS A 114 2.82 -27.24 1.67
N ALA A 115 1.59 -27.65 1.87
CA ALA A 115 0.43 -26.94 1.35
C ALA A 115 0.27 -25.56 2.00
N VAL A 116 0.51 -25.44 3.32
CA VAL A 116 0.47 -24.17 4.04
C VAL A 116 1.66 -23.27 3.66
N GLU A 117 2.84 -23.83 3.44
CA GLU A 117 4.02 -23.11 2.96
C GLU A 117 3.78 -22.48 1.58
N ALA A 118 3.15 -23.26 0.66
CA ALA A 118 2.75 -22.74 -0.64
C ALA A 118 1.69 -21.64 -0.51
N LEU A 119 0.69 -21.83 0.36
CA LEU A 119 -0.33 -20.82 0.66
C LEU A 119 0.30 -19.52 1.22
N ALA A 120 1.24 -19.65 2.16
CA ALA A 120 1.96 -18.52 2.75
C ALA A 120 2.73 -17.73 1.69
N SER A 121 3.37 -18.43 0.75
CA SER A 121 4.08 -17.80 -0.37
C SER A 121 3.13 -17.03 -1.30
N LEU A 122 1.96 -17.60 -1.62
CA LEU A 122 0.93 -16.93 -2.42
C LEU A 122 0.36 -15.71 -1.71
N ALA A 123 0.05 -15.82 -0.42
CA ALA A 123 -0.43 -14.72 0.40
C ALA A 123 0.61 -13.59 0.49
N ALA A 124 1.89 -13.92 0.65
CA ALA A 124 2.98 -12.95 0.66
C ALA A 124 3.05 -12.13 -0.63
N LEU A 125 2.96 -12.79 -1.79
CA LEU A 125 2.95 -12.13 -3.10
C LEU A 125 1.71 -11.24 -3.28
N ALA A 126 0.55 -11.70 -2.83
CA ALA A 126 -0.69 -10.92 -2.91
C ALA A 126 -0.63 -9.67 -2.01
N LEU A 127 -0.13 -9.80 -0.78
CA LEU A 127 0.08 -8.68 0.14
C LEU A 127 1.08 -7.66 -0.43
N GLU A 128 2.19 -8.14 -1.00
CA GLU A 128 3.21 -7.30 -1.62
C GLU A 128 2.61 -6.48 -2.76
N ARG A 129 1.79 -7.10 -3.61
CA ARG A 129 1.09 -6.42 -4.70
C ARG A 129 0.16 -5.32 -4.19
N ILE A 130 -0.66 -5.59 -3.17
CA ILE A 130 -1.56 -4.61 -2.57
C ILE A 130 -0.75 -3.44 -2.00
N HIS A 131 0.31 -3.72 -1.26
CA HIS A 131 1.18 -2.70 -0.69
C HIS A 131 1.77 -1.77 -1.76
N TYR A 132 2.27 -2.31 -2.88
CA TYR A 132 2.79 -1.48 -3.97
C TYR A 132 1.69 -0.68 -4.68
N ALA A 133 0.51 -1.26 -4.86
CA ALA A 133 -0.61 -0.55 -5.45
C ALA A 133 -1.05 0.66 -4.59
N GLU A 134 -1.14 0.48 -3.26
CA GLU A 134 -1.44 1.56 -2.33
C GLU A 134 -0.34 2.62 -2.26
N ALA A 135 0.94 2.21 -2.31
CA ALA A 135 2.06 3.14 -2.33
C ALA A 135 2.06 3.98 -3.62
N ALA A 136 1.81 3.36 -4.77
CA ALA A 136 1.70 4.05 -6.04
C ALA A 136 0.54 5.05 -6.04
N GLN A 137 -0.64 4.65 -5.55
CA GLN A 137 -1.79 5.53 -5.46
C GLN A 137 -1.54 6.73 -4.52
N ARG A 138 -0.89 6.51 -3.38
CA ARG A 138 -0.51 7.61 -2.47
C ARG A 138 0.47 8.57 -3.13
N ALA A 139 1.46 8.06 -3.88
CA ALA A 139 2.41 8.90 -4.61
C ALA A 139 1.72 9.73 -5.71
N GLU A 140 0.77 9.15 -6.45
CA GLU A 140 -0.02 9.87 -7.46
C GLU A 140 -0.84 11.02 -6.85
N LEU A 141 -1.49 10.75 -5.70
CA LEU A 141 -2.26 11.77 -4.99
C LEU A 141 -1.36 12.92 -4.49
N MET A 142 -0.18 12.62 -3.95
CA MET A 142 0.78 13.64 -3.53
C MET A 142 1.25 14.52 -4.70
N VAL A 143 1.54 13.92 -5.86
CA VAL A 143 1.92 14.66 -7.06
C VAL A 143 0.78 15.53 -7.57
N ALA A 144 -0.46 15.02 -7.54
CA ALA A 144 -1.64 15.79 -7.95
C ALA A 144 -1.90 17.00 -7.03
N ASP A 145 -1.77 16.82 -5.71
CA ASP A 145 -1.92 17.88 -4.71
C ASP A 145 -0.86 18.98 -4.90
N GLU A 146 0.40 18.61 -5.08
CA GLU A 146 1.50 19.56 -5.32
C GLU A 146 1.31 20.33 -6.62
N ARG A 147 0.85 19.67 -7.69
CA ARG A 147 0.54 20.34 -8.97
C ARG A 147 -0.60 21.34 -8.82
N LEU A 148 -1.65 20.96 -8.09
CA LEU A 148 -2.78 21.86 -7.83
C LEU A 148 -2.33 23.07 -7.03
N ARG A 149 -1.56 22.87 -5.96
CA ARG A 149 -1.00 23.93 -5.13
C ARG A 149 -0.14 24.89 -5.95
N SER A 150 0.78 24.37 -6.73
CA SER A 150 1.67 25.16 -7.60
C SER A 150 0.87 25.96 -8.64
N SER A 151 -0.13 25.31 -9.29
CA SER A 151 -0.99 25.99 -10.27
C SER A 151 -1.80 27.13 -9.68
N VAL A 152 -2.41 26.91 -8.49
CA VAL A 152 -3.19 27.93 -7.80
C VAL A 152 -2.29 29.10 -7.38
N LEU A 153 -1.14 28.83 -6.79
CA LEU A 153 -0.18 29.87 -6.40
C LEU A 153 0.31 30.69 -7.60
N SER A 154 0.64 30.02 -8.71
CA SER A 154 1.08 30.70 -9.94
C SER A 154 -0.01 31.60 -10.52
N SER A 155 -1.27 31.12 -10.59
CA SER A 155 -2.39 31.90 -11.08
C SER A 155 -2.67 33.12 -10.18
N LEU A 156 -2.74 32.91 -8.85
CA LEU A 156 -2.97 33.99 -7.90
C LEU A 156 -1.89 35.09 -7.98
N SER A 157 -0.64 34.65 -8.15
CA SER A 157 0.47 35.63 -8.26
C SER A 157 0.42 36.44 -9.51
N HIS A 158 0.06 35.82 -10.65
CA HIS A 158 -0.15 36.58 -11.88
C HIS A 158 -1.28 37.60 -11.71
N ASP A 159 -2.42 37.19 -11.15
CA ASP A 159 -3.61 38.00 -11.00
C ASP A 159 -3.43 39.13 -9.95
N LEU A 160 -2.56 38.92 -8.97
CA LEU A 160 -2.21 39.95 -7.97
C LEU A 160 -1.10 40.89 -8.47
N ARG A 161 -0.17 40.43 -9.32
CA ARG A 161 0.93 41.27 -9.83
C ARG A 161 0.40 42.47 -10.63
N THR A 162 -0.61 42.25 -11.47
CA THR A 162 -1.18 43.31 -12.31
C THR A 162 -1.76 44.48 -11.52
N PRO A 163 -2.67 44.30 -10.53
CA PRO A 163 -3.18 45.41 -9.74
C PRO A 163 -2.10 46.05 -8.87
N LEU A 164 -1.15 45.27 -8.34
CA LEU A 164 -0.05 45.82 -7.55
C LEU A 164 0.85 46.75 -8.39
N THR A 165 1.22 46.34 -9.60
CA THR A 165 2.00 47.14 -10.53
C THR A 165 1.26 48.48 -10.86
N THR A 166 -0.07 48.39 -11.04
CA THR A 166 -0.89 49.56 -11.27
C THR A 166 -0.89 50.51 -10.05
N LEU A 167 -1.01 49.95 -8.84
CA LEU A 167 -0.97 50.73 -7.59
C LEU A 167 0.39 51.43 -7.40
N VAL A 168 1.50 50.73 -7.67
CA VAL A 168 2.84 51.33 -7.61
C VAL A 168 2.94 52.48 -8.61
N GLY A 169 2.54 52.28 -9.86
CA GLY A 169 2.59 53.31 -10.90
C GLY A 169 1.74 54.58 -10.57
N LEU A 170 0.56 54.38 -10.00
CA LEU A 170 -0.28 55.49 -9.53
C LEU A 170 0.35 56.24 -8.35
N ALA A 171 0.93 55.48 -7.40
CA ALA A 171 1.60 56.09 -6.25
C ALA A 171 2.87 56.86 -6.66
N ASP A 172 3.64 56.36 -7.62
CA ASP A 172 4.80 57.06 -8.19
C ASP A 172 4.39 58.34 -8.89
N THR A 173 3.31 58.29 -9.71
CA THR A 173 2.76 59.49 -10.36
C THR A 173 2.34 60.57 -9.35
N LEU A 174 1.74 60.16 -8.23
CA LEU A 174 1.40 61.07 -7.15
C LEU A 174 2.64 61.63 -6.45
N ALA A 175 3.65 60.78 -6.23
CA ALA A 175 4.90 61.20 -5.59
C ALA A 175 5.71 62.20 -6.43
N GLU A 176 5.70 62.08 -7.76
CA GLU A 176 6.33 63.02 -8.69
C GLU A 176 5.69 64.42 -8.63
N ARG A 177 4.39 64.49 -8.30
CA ARG A 177 3.66 65.76 -8.14
C ARG A 177 3.79 66.40 -6.76
N ARG A 178 4.79 66.03 -5.97
CA ARG A 178 5.00 66.52 -4.58
C ARG A 178 4.97 68.05 -4.42
N GLY A 179 5.35 68.79 -5.44
CA GLY A 179 5.32 70.25 -5.40
C GLY A 179 3.93 70.91 -5.57
N THR A 180 2.92 70.06 -5.97
CA THR A 180 1.54 70.63 -6.22
C THR A 180 0.50 69.91 -5.34
N LEU A 181 0.89 68.89 -4.56
CA LEU A 181 0.00 68.19 -3.63
C LEU A 181 0.17 68.69 -2.20
N PRO A 182 -0.88 68.69 -1.37
CA PRO A 182 -0.77 68.86 0.07
C PRO A 182 0.21 67.82 0.66
N ALA A 183 0.93 68.19 1.73
CA ALA A 183 1.98 67.35 2.32
C ALA A 183 1.45 65.99 2.80
N ASP A 184 0.25 65.91 3.31
CA ASP A 184 -0.44 64.74 3.75
C ASP A 184 -0.75 63.75 2.59
N ALA A 185 -1.13 64.29 1.43
CA ALA A 185 -1.41 63.47 0.25
C ALA A 185 -0.11 62.87 -0.34
N ALA A 186 0.99 63.64 -0.31
CA ALA A 186 2.30 63.15 -0.76
C ALA A 186 2.85 62.07 0.17
N GLU A 187 2.65 62.17 1.48
CA GLU A 187 3.01 61.16 2.47
C GLU A 187 2.18 59.87 2.27
N THR A 188 0.87 60.00 2.10
CA THR A 188 -0.05 58.91 1.85
C THR A 188 0.34 58.13 0.59
N ALA A 189 0.67 58.82 -0.51
CA ALA A 189 1.13 58.18 -1.75
C ALA A 189 2.43 57.37 -1.54
N GLY A 190 3.35 57.87 -0.72
CA GLY A 190 4.56 57.17 -0.33
C GLY A 190 4.27 55.86 0.39
N VAL A 191 3.36 55.90 1.36
CA VAL A 191 2.95 54.69 2.12
C VAL A 191 2.29 53.66 1.21
N ILE A 192 1.40 54.07 0.30
CA ILE A 192 0.75 53.14 -0.67
C ILE A 192 1.79 52.48 -1.56
N ARG A 193 2.75 53.22 -2.09
CA ARG A 193 3.83 52.68 -2.91
C ARG A 193 4.64 51.62 -2.14
N ASP A 194 5.09 51.98 -0.92
CA ASP A 194 5.95 51.10 -0.13
C ASP A 194 5.21 49.80 0.27
N GLN A 195 3.91 49.88 0.56
CA GLN A 195 3.08 48.70 0.82
C GLN A 195 2.88 47.87 -0.43
N ALA A 196 2.61 48.44 -1.58
CA ALA A 196 2.44 47.71 -2.84
C ALA A 196 3.73 46.99 -3.27
N GLN A 197 4.89 47.64 -3.09
CA GLN A 197 6.20 47.05 -3.35
C GLN A 197 6.50 45.90 -2.39
N ALA A 198 6.18 46.04 -1.09
CA ALA A 198 6.34 44.96 -0.11
C ALA A 198 5.47 43.74 -0.46
N MET A 199 4.21 43.94 -0.85
CA MET A 199 3.33 42.86 -1.31
C MET A 199 3.86 42.17 -2.58
N HIS A 200 4.36 42.94 -3.54
CA HIS A 200 4.95 42.37 -4.76
C HIS A 200 6.15 41.50 -4.43
N LYS A 201 7.01 41.92 -3.51
CA LYS A 201 8.16 41.13 -3.05
C LYS A 201 7.73 39.84 -2.36
N LEU A 202 6.77 39.89 -1.43
CA LEU A 202 6.25 38.71 -0.75
C LEU A 202 5.66 37.67 -1.72
N LEU A 203 4.96 38.12 -2.77
CA LEU A 203 4.43 37.25 -3.80
C LEU A 203 5.54 36.61 -4.62
N SER A 204 6.61 37.32 -4.92
CA SER A 204 7.78 36.77 -5.63
C SER A 204 8.51 35.75 -4.78
N ASP A 205 8.75 36.04 -3.50
CA ASP A 205 9.45 35.15 -2.55
C ASP A 205 8.65 33.88 -2.24
N LEU A 206 7.32 33.88 -2.43
CA LEU A 206 6.46 32.71 -2.22
C LEU A 206 6.48 31.74 -3.40
N LEU A 207 6.90 32.21 -4.59
CA LEU A 207 6.89 31.43 -5.85
C LEU A 207 8.24 30.90 -6.28
N ASP A 208 9.33 31.46 -5.75
CA ASP A 208 10.69 30.98 -5.95
C ASP A 208 11.03 29.84 -4.98
#